data_d68d7c1dc43398e07760a16581cda349
#
_entry.id   d68d7c1dc43398e07760a16581cda349
#
_cell.length_a   1.000
_cell.length_b   1.000
_cell.length_c   1.000
_cell.angle_alpha   90.00
_cell.angle_beta   90.00
_cell.angle_gamma   90.00
#
_symmetry.space_group_name_H-M   'P 1'
#
loop_
_entity.id
_entity.type
_entity.pdbx_description
1 polymer ?
#
loop_
_entity_poly.entity_id
_entity_poly.type
_entity_poly.pdbx_seq_one_letter_code
_entity_poly.pdbx_strand_id
1 'polypeptide(L)'
;NEATGENIPGATIIYKDSSQSLVSDVHGRFSIYPSEKQSLLITAIGFKEKEYIIGPKDRFIILLSPLQKELDAVVITGTMRAVRKSESPIAVEVYTPQFLKKNPSPSIFESLQNVNGVRPQLNCSVCNTGDIHINGLEGPYTMVTIDGMPIVSSLASVYGLFGIPTQLIDRIEIVKGPASGLYGSEAIGGMINIITKSP
;
A
#
# COMPACT_ATOMS: atom_id res chain seq x y z
N ASN A 1 0.59 2.37 21.15
CA ASN A 1 0.80 2.19 19.72
C ASN A 1 1.90 1.16 19.48
N GLU A 2 1.55 0.05 18.82
CA GLU A 2 2.47 -1.06 18.55
C GLU A 2 3.56 -0.68 17.53
N ALA A 3 3.25 0.23 16.61
CA ALA A 3 4.16 0.61 15.54
C ALA A 3 5.19 1.69 15.94
N THR A 4 4.81 2.63 16.80
CA THR A 4 5.65 3.79 17.16
C THR A 4 6.11 3.80 18.62
N GLY A 5 5.55 2.96 19.47
CA GLY A 5 5.78 2.98 20.92
C GLY A 5 5.14 4.17 21.65
N GLU A 6 4.43 5.05 20.94
CA GLU A 6 3.80 6.21 21.54
C GLU A 6 2.59 5.85 22.40
N ASN A 7 2.34 6.63 23.42
CA ASN A 7 1.16 6.49 24.27
C ASN A 7 -0.10 6.88 23.50
N ILE A 8 -1.23 6.25 23.83
CA ILE A 8 -2.53 6.51 23.19
C ILE A 8 -3.45 7.16 24.22
N PRO A 9 -3.62 8.48 24.18
CA PRO A 9 -4.59 9.16 25.04
C PRO A 9 -6.02 8.95 24.52
N GLY A 10 -7.00 8.97 25.42
CA GLY A 10 -8.42 8.88 25.06
C GLY A 10 -8.86 7.50 24.56
N ALA A 11 -8.09 6.45 24.81
CA ALA A 11 -8.54 5.08 24.55
C ALA A 11 -9.66 4.71 25.51
N THR A 12 -10.71 4.10 24.99
CA THR A 12 -11.85 3.62 25.79
C THR A 12 -11.62 2.16 26.19
N ILE A 13 -11.73 1.87 27.47
CA ILE A 13 -11.57 0.56 28.07
C ILE A 13 -12.93 0.11 28.60
N ILE A 14 -13.51 -0.93 28.03
CA ILE A 14 -14.84 -1.44 28.33
C ILE A 14 -14.68 -2.77 29.04
N TYR A 15 -15.35 -2.93 30.19
CA TYR A 15 -15.44 -4.21 30.83
C TYR A 15 -16.51 -5.07 30.15
N LYS A 16 -16.16 -6.24 29.63
CA LYS A 16 -17.12 -7.12 28.93
C LYS A 16 -18.25 -7.63 29.82
N ASP A 17 -17.96 -7.78 31.10
CA ASP A 17 -18.90 -8.34 32.08
C ASP A 17 -19.74 -7.28 32.81
N SER A 18 -19.54 -6.00 32.48
CA SER A 18 -20.27 -4.88 33.06
C SER A 18 -20.45 -3.73 32.09
N SER A 19 -21.45 -2.90 32.29
CA SER A 19 -21.64 -1.68 31.47
C SER A 19 -20.68 -0.54 31.84
N GLN A 20 -19.59 -0.80 32.54
CA GLN A 20 -18.62 0.20 32.94
C GLN A 20 -17.55 0.40 31.87
N SER A 21 -17.20 1.63 31.67
CA SER A 21 -16.09 2.02 30.76
C SER A 21 -15.20 3.06 31.43
N LEU A 22 -13.93 3.03 31.08
CA LEU A 22 -12.92 3.99 31.51
C LEU A 22 -12.25 4.59 30.27
N VAL A 23 -11.63 5.75 30.42
CA VAL A 23 -10.87 6.40 29.34
C VAL A 23 -9.44 6.62 29.82
N SER A 24 -8.47 6.36 28.96
CA SER A 24 -7.06 6.64 29.29
C SER A 24 -6.78 8.14 29.34
N ASP A 25 -5.87 8.53 30.22
CA ASP A 25 -5.43 9.92 30.41
C ASP A 25 -4.57 10.43 29.24
N VAL A 26 -4.07 11.66 29.36
CA VAL A 26 -3.20 12.31 28.36
C VAL A 26 -1.87 11.57 28.14
N HIS A 27 -1.49 10.71 29.06
CA HIS A 27 -0.29 9.88 28.98
C HIS A 27 -0.61 8.43 28.58
N GLY A 28 -1.86 8.15 28.13
CA GLY A 28 -2.31 6.81 27.77
C GLY A 28 -2.40 5.84 28.96
N ARG A 29 -2.51 6.34 30.19
CA ARG A 29 -2.58 5.53 31.41
C ARG A 29 -4.01 5.41 31.89
N PHE A 30 -4.34 4.28 32.46
CA PHE A 30 -5.62 4.03 33.13
C PHE A 30 -5.41 3.13 34.35
N SER A 31 -6.29 3.22 35.31
CA SER A 31 -6.27 2.41 36.51
C SER A 31 -7.57 1.61 36.63
N ILE A 32 -7.44 0.35 36.93
CA ILE A 32 -8.55 -0.56 37.12
C ILE A 32 -8.44 -1.26 38.48
N TYR A 33 -9.54 -1.61 39.05
CA TYR A 33 -9.61 -2.48 40.25
C TYR A 33 -9.97 -3.89 39.77
N PRO A 34 -9.02 -4.82 39.69
CA PRO A 34 -9.29 -6.15 39.20
C PRO A 34 -10.10 -6.93 40.22
N SER A 35 -11.26 -7.40 39.85
CA SER A 35 -11.87 -8.59 40.40
C SER A 35 -11.42 -9.79 39.55
N GLU A 36 -11.44 -10.98 40.09
CA GLU A 36 -10.90 -12.20 39.47
C GLU A 36 -11.32 -12.34 37.98
N LYS A 37 -10.33 -12.47 37.10
CA LYS A 37 -10.45 -12.74 35.64
C LYS A 37 -11.50 -11.89 34.89
N GLN A 38 -11.20 -10.64 34.67
CA GLN A 38 -12.04 -9.76 33.84
C GLN A 38 -11.47 -9.64 32.40
N SER A 39 -12.36 -9.66 31.42
CA SER A 39 -12.02 -9.33 30.01
C SER A 39 -12.29 -7.86 29.74
N LEU A 40 -11.27 -7.19 29.25
CA LEU A 40 -11.36 -5.82 28.78
C LEU A 40 -11.43 -5.79 27.26
N LEU A 41 -12.29 -4.95 26.71
CA LEU A 41 -12.25 -4.54 25.32
C LEU A 41 -11.69 -3.13 25.25
N ILE A 42 -10.58 -2.95 24.56
CA ILE A 42 -9.90 -1.67 24.41
C ILE A 42 -10.13 -1.17 23.00
N THR A 43 -10.66 0.04 22.89
CA THR A 43 -10.92 0.71 21.60
C THR A 43 -10.29 2.09 21.61
N ALA A 44 -9.72 2.51 20.49
CA ALA A 44 -9.22 3.86 20.29
C ALA A 44 -9.40 4.28 18.82
N ILE A 45 -9.65 5.57 18.59
CA ILE A 45 -9.80 6.09 17.22
C ILE A 45 -8.52 5.86 16.43
N GLY A 46 -8.62 5.20 15.28
CA GLY A 46 -7.47 4.90 14.42
C GLY A 46 -6.71 3.62 14.80
N PHE A 47 -7.20 2.83 15.75
CA PHE A 47 -6.61 1.56 16.17
C PHE A 47 -7.60 0.41 16.07
N LYS A 48 -7.08 -0.80 15.85
CA LYS A 48 -7.88 -2.03 15.93
C LYS A 48 -8.27 -2.26 17.39
N GLU A 49 -9.51 -2.65 17.62
CA GLU A 49 -9.96 -3.09 18.93
C GLU A 49 -9.16 -4.31 19.41
N LYS A 50 -8.90 -4.38 20.69
CA LYS A 50 -8.13 -5.46 21.29
C LYS A 50 -8.80 -5.94 22.58
N GLU A 51 -8.97 -7.24 22.65
CA GLU A 51 -9.38 -7.89 23.90
C GLU A 51 -8.16 -8.22 24.75
N TYR A 52 -8.26 -7.99 26.02
CA TYR A 52 -7.23 -8.30 26.99
C TYR A 52 -7.83 -8.93 28.24
N ILE A 53 -7.32 -10.09 28.63
CA ILE A 53 -7.74 -10.76 29.85
C ILE A 53 -6.77 -10.36 30.97
N ILE A 54 -7.33 -9.76 32.03
CA ILE A 54 -6.56 -9.34 33.19
C ILE A 54 -6.17 -10.55 34.00
N GLY A 55 -4.89 -10.68 34.29
CA GLY A 55 -4.35 -11.60 35.27
C GLY A 55 -3.97 -10.84 36.55
N PRO A 56 -3.59 -11.56 37.62
CA PRO A 56 -3.19 -10.99 38.90
C PRO A 56 -1.80 -10.31 38.80
N LYS A 57 -1.70 -9.23 38.04
CA LYS A 57 -0.48 -8.43 37.88
C LYS A 57 -0.79 -6.97 38.22
N ASP A 58 0.13 -6.32 38.93
CA ASP A 58 -0.02 -4.93 39.35
C ASP A 58 0.19 -3.91 38.20
N ARG A 59 0.86 -4.33 37.11
CA ARG A 59 1.11 -3.48 35.93
C ARG A 59 1.09 -4.29 34.66
N PHE A 60 0.47 -3.73 33.62
CA PHE A 60 0.45 -4.31 32.28
C PHE A 60 0.49 -3.20 31.22
N ILE A 61 1.01 -3.52 30.05
CA ILE A 61 1.07 -2.63 28.89
C ILE A 61 0.27 -3.30 27.79
N ILE A 62 -0.71 -2.56 27.25
CA ILE A 62 -1.51 -3.02 26.12
C ILE A 62 -1.06 -2.26 24.88
N LEU A 63 -0.57 -3.00 23.89
CA LEU A 63 -0.20 -2.43 22.60
C LEU A 63 -1.40 -2.55 21.67
N LEU A 64 -1.82 -1.43 21.07
CA LEU A 64 -2.85 -1.40 20.04
C LEU A 64 -2.18 -1.25 18.67
N SER A 65 -2.61 -2.08 17.73
CA SER A 65 -2.20 -1.99 16.34
C SER A 65 -2.97 -0.88 15.65
N PRO A 66 -2.31 0.02 14.90
CA PRO A 66 -3.01 1.03 14.13
C PRO A 66 -4.04 0.36 13.21
N LEU A 67 -5.22 0.95 13.12
CA LEU A 67 -6.16 0.60 12.07
C LEU A 67 -5.56 1.14 10.78
N GLN A 68 -4.78 0.32 10.07
CA GLN A 68 -4.53 0.58 8.68
C GLN A 68 -5.89 0.47 7.97
N LYS A 69 -6.64 1.57 7.93
CA LYS A 69 -7.50 1.81 6.80
C LYS A 69 -6.53 1.93 5.63
N GLU A 70 -6.24 0.86 4.94
CA GLU A 70 -6.09 0.97 3.49
C GLU A 70 -7.41 1.64 3.07
N LEU A 71 -7.34 2.96 2.88
CA LEU A 71 -8.36 3.67 2.12
C LEU A 71 -8.43 2.86 0.85
N ASP A 72 -9.58 2.23 0.62
CA ASP A 72 -9.77 1.29 -0.49
C ASP A 72 -9.39 2.05 -1.75
N ALA A 73 -8.16 1.85 -2.20
CA ALA A 73 -7.55 2.69 -3.21
C ALA A 73 -8.40 2.57 -4.48
N VAL A 74 -8.76 3.69 -5.05
CA VAL A 74 -9.44 3.71 -6.34
C VAL A 74 -8.43 3.35 -7.41
N VAL A 75 -8.71 2.29 -8.16
CA VAL A 75 -7.88 1.80 -9.27
C VAL A 75 -8.64 1.93 -10.58
N ILE A 76 -7.90 2.15 -11.64
CA ILE A 76 -8.46 2.32 -13.00
C ILE A 76 -8.04 1.14 -13.88
N THR A 77 -6.85 0.63 -13.66
CA THR A 77 -6.19 -0.35 -14.53
C THR A 77 -6.94 -1.68 -14.63
N GLY A 78 -7.62 -2.10 -13.56
CA GLY A 78 -8.34 -3.39 -13.57
C GLY A 78 -9.61 -3.42 -14.39
N THR A 79 -10.22 -2.27 -14.72
CA THR A 79 -11.54 -2.19 -15.37
C THR A 79 -11.66 -1.08 -16.41
N MET A 80 -10.61 -0.32 -16.68
CA MET A 80 -10.63 0.94 -17.47
C MET A 80 -11.59 2.00 -16.89
N ARG A 81 -12.05 1.84 -15.67
CA ARG A 81 -12.91 2.78 -14.93
C ARG A 81 -12.43 2.89 -13.49
N ALA A 82 -12.70 4.01 -12.87
CA ALA A 82 -12.39 4.21 -11.47
C ALA A 82 -13.30 3.31 -10.60
N VAL A 83 -12.73 2.28 -9.99
CA VAL A 83 -13.40 1.36 -9.07
C VAL A 83 -12.58 1.22 -7.81
N ARG A 84 -13.18 0.76 -6.73
CA ARG A 84 -12.43 0.40 -5.54
C ARG A 84 -11.54 -0.81 -5.83
N LYS A 85 -10.34 -0.84 -5.28
CA LYS A 85 -9.40 -1.96 -5.46
C LYS A 85 -10.04 -3.30 -5.07
N SER A 86 -10.86 -3.32 -4.03
CA SER A 86 -11.61 -4.50 -3.57
C SER A 86 -12.69 -4.98 -4.56
N GLU A 87 -13.17 -4.10 -5.42
CA GLU A 87 -14.20 -4.38 -6.43
C GLU A 87 -13.60 -4.71 -7.80
N SER A 88 -12.28 -4.57 -7.95
CA SER A 88 -11.60 -4.89 -9.22
C SER A 88 -11.55 -6.40 -9.45
N PRO A 89 -12.01 -6.88 -10.60
CA PRO A 89 -11.97 -8.30 -10.96
C PRO A 89 -10.54 -8.80 -11.21
N ILE A 90 -9.60 -7.88 -11.45
CA ILE A 90 -8.18 -8.17 -11.67
C ILE A 90 -7.42 -7.62 -10.47
N ALA A 91 -6.49 -8.41 -9.94
CA ALA A 91 -5.64 -7.98 -8.83
C ALA A 91 -4.73 -6.84 -9.28
N VAL A 92 -4.96 -5.66 -8.71
CA VAL A 92 -4.17 -4.45 -8.95
C VAL A 92 -3.38 -4.11 -7.70
N GLU A 93 -2.06 -3.99 -7.83
CA GLU A 93 -1.21 -3.44 -6.78
C GLU A 93 -1.06 -1.94 -6.98
N VAL A 94 -1.14 -1.18 -5.89
CA VAL A 94 -1.04 0.28 -5.91
C VAL A 94 0.17 0.72 -5.11
N TYR A 95 1.05 1.47 -5.76
CA TYR A 95 2.25 2.06 -5.15
C TYR A 95 2.10 3.56 -5.09
N THR A 96 2.07 4.09 -3.87
CA THR A 96 1.83 5.49 -3.58
C THR A 96 3.13 6.31 -3.56
N PRO A 97 3.05 7.66 -3.55
CA PRO A 97 4.23 8.51 -3.38
C PRO A 97 5.02 8.24 -2.10
N GLN A 98 4.35 7.74 -1.04
CA GLN A 98 5.03 7.35 0.19
C GLN A 98 5.98 6.16 -0.02
N PHE A 99 5.58 5.18 -0.84
CA PHE A 99 6.45 4.07 -1.22
C PHE A 99 7.68 4.58 -1.99
N LEU A 100 7.47 5.49 -2.96
CA LEU A 100 8.54 6.09 -3.75
C LEU A 100 9.50 6.91 -2.89
N LYS A 101 9.00 7.63 -1.87
CA LYS A 101 9.81 8.40 -0.93
C LYS A 101 10.64 7.53 0.02
N LYS A 102 10.12 6.37 0.42
CA LYS A 102 10.87 5.41 1.26
C LYS A 102 12.05 4.79 0.53
N ASN A 103 11.93 4.66 -0.79
CA ASN A 103 12.96 4.13 -1.68
C ASN A 103 13.32 5.19 -2.72
N PRO A 104 14.06 6.24 -2.33
CA PRO A 104 14.36 7.34 -3.23
C PRO A 104 15.20 6.85 -4.41
N SER A 105 14.69 7.05 -5.59
CA SER A 105 15.34 6.69 -6.85
C SER A 105 15.23 7.86 -7.82
N PRO A 106 16.25 8.12 -8.65
CA PRO A 106 16.25 9.25 -9.57
C PRO A 106 15.18 9.14 -10.66
N SER A 107 14.73 7.93 -10.97
CA SER A 107 13.74 7.67 -12.01
C SER A 107 12.68 6.66 -11.57
N ILE A 108 11.54 6.66 -12.27
CA ILE A 108 10.50 5.63 -12.07
C ILE A 108 11.05 4.24 -12.41
N PHE A 109 11.83 4.12 -13.47
CA PHE A 109 12.43 2.86 -13.90
C PHE A 109 13.20 2.19 -12.76
N GLU A 110 14.04 2.95 -12.07
CA GLU A 110 14.79 2.43 -10.93
C GLU A 110 13.90 2.16 -9.70
N SER A 111 12.87 2.99 -9.47
CA SER A 111 11.91 2.78 -8.37
C SER A 111 11.19 1.45 -8.48
N LEU A 112 10.92 0.97 -9.68
CA LEU A 112 10.27 -0.31 -9.95
C LEU A 112 11.10 -1.53 -9.53
N GLN A 113 12.41 -1.39 -9.30
CA GLN A 113 13.26 -2.47 -8.75
C GLN A 113 12.82 -2.89 -7.34
N ASN A 114 12.15 -1.99 -6.61
CA ASN A 114 11.65 -2.26 -5.26
C ASN A 114 10.27 -2.94 -5.25
N VAL A 115 9.72 -3.22 -6.43
CA VAL A 115 8.42 -3.86 -6.61
C VAL A 115 8.60 -5.35 -6.79
N ASN A 116 8.03 -6.16 -5.92
CA ASN A 116 8.11 -7.62 -6.02
C ASN A 116 7.53 -8.10 -7.36
N GLY A 117 8.27 -8.98 -8.06
CA GLY A 117 7.84 -9.56 -9.34
C GLY A 117 7.95 -8.62 -10.54
N VAL A 118 8.46 -7.40 -10.34
CA VAL A 118 8.82 -6.45 -11.41
C VAL A 118 10.33 -6.32 -11.44
N ARG A 119 10.93 -6.51 -12.60
CA ARG A 119 12.38 -6.45 -12.76
C ARG A 119 12.75 -5.53 -13.94
N PRO A 120 13.05 -4.26 -13.68
CA PRO A 120 13.69 -3.40 -14.66
C PRO A 120 15.09 -3.94 -14.99
N GLN A 121 15.38 -4.06 -16.26
CA GLN A 121 16.68 -4.53 -16.75
C GLN A 121 17.22 -3.54 -17.77
N LEU A 122 18.45 -3.07 -17.54
CA LEU A 122 19.17 -2.26 -18.52
C LEU A 122 19.76 -3.16 -19.61
N ASN A 123 19.38 -2.93 -20.85
CA ASN A 123 19.90 -3.66 -22.01
C ASN A 123 21.16 -2.99 -22.59
N CYS A 124 21.25 -1.67 -22.46
CA CYS A 124 22.41 -0.90 -22.88
C CYS A 124 22.68 0.24 -21.89
N SER A 125 23.78 0.17 -21.18
CA SER A 125 24.18 1.19 -20.20
C SER A 125 24.61 2.52 -20.86
N VAL A 126 25.14 2.47 -22.06
CA VAL A 126 25.56 3.67 -22.80
C VAL A 126 24.36 4.42 -23.37
N CYS A 127 23.39 3.68 -23.91
CA CYS A 127 22.16 4.24 -24.48
C CYS A 127 21.08 4.50 -23.43
N ASN A 128 21.28 4.06 -22.20
CA ASN A 128 20.30 4.08 -21.11
C ASN A 128 18.96 3.44 -21.50
N THR A 129 19.02 2.32 -22.22
CA THR A 129 17.86 1.57 -22.70
C THR A 129 17.64 0.34 -21.83
N GLY A 130 16.39 0.04 -21.52
CA GLY A 130 16.05 -1.09 -20.69
C GLY A 130 14.63 -1.59 -20.92
N ASP A 131 14.33 -2.76 -20.38
CA ASP A 131 13.02 -3.39 -20.41
C ASP A 131 12.51 -3.60 -18.99
N ILE A 132 11.19 -3.75 -18.87
CA ILE A 132 10.57 -4.12 -17.61
C ILE A 132 9.99 -5.52 -17.76
N HIS A 133 10.48 -6.44 -16.96
CA HIS A 133 10.00 -7.80 -16.90
C HIS A 133 8.98 -7.93 -15.73
N ILE A 134 7.85 -8.56 -15.98
CA ILE A 134 6.87 -8.90 -14.95
C ILE A 134 6.77 -10.43 -14.86
N ASN A 135 6.96 -10.98 -13.67
CA ASN A 135 6.92 -12.42 -13.41
C ASN A 135 7.83 -13.26 -14.33
N GLY A 136 8.95 -12.67 -14.77
CA GLY A 136 9.92 -13.32 -15.67
C GLY A 136 9.58 -13.24 -17.15
N LEU A 137 8.47 -12.62 -17.53
CA LEU A 137 8.16 -12.35 -18.94
C LEU A 137 8.87 -11.08 -19.40
N GLU A 138 9.36 -11.12 -20.64
CA GLU A 138 10.17 -10.05 -21.23
C GLU A 138 9.39 -8.76 -21.51
N GLY A 139 10.11 -7.67 -21.68
CA GLY A 139 9.57 -6.32 -21.90
C GLY A 139 8.47 -6.19 -22.97
N PRO A 140 8.55 -6.84 -24.13
CA PRO A 140 7.50 -6.80 -25.16
C PRO A 140 6.12 -7.30 -24.69
N TYR A 141 6.07 -8.07 -23.60
CA TYR A 141 4.83 -8.57 -23.00
C TYR A 141 4.36 -7.77 -21.80
N THR A 142 5.05 -6.68 -21.48
CA THR A 142 4.72 -5.78 -20.39
C THR A 142 4.25 -4.44 -20.94
N MET A 143 2.95 -4.17 -20.85
CA MET A 143 2.42 -2.89 -21.29
C MET A 143 2.68 -1.81 -20.26
N VAL A 144 3.14 -0.64 -20.72
CA VAL A 144 3.27 0.54 -19.87
C VAL A 144 2.36 1.63 -20.39
N THR A 145 1.60 2.26 -19.50
CA THR A 145 0.70 3.36 -19.81
C THR A 145 0.96 4.55 -18.88
N ILE A 146 0.63 5.75 -19.36
CA ILE A 146 0.57 6.98 -18.57
C ILE A 146 -0.87 7.48 -18.65
N ASP A 147 -1.53 7.60 -17.50
CA ASP A 147 -2.95 7.99 -17.39
C ASP A 147 -3.86 7.17 -18.32
N GLY A 148 -3.54 5.87 -18.47
CA GLY A 148 -4.27 4.94 -19.33
C GLY A 148 -3.90 4.99 -20.81
N MET A 149 -3.04 5.92 -21.24
CA MET A 149 -2.55 5.99 -22.61
C MET A 149 -1.31 5.13 -22.79
N PRO A 150 -1.33 4.15 -23.71
CA PRO A 150 -0.18 3.28 -23.95
C PRO A 150 1.01 4.06 -24.48
N ILE A 151 2.18 3.80 -23.92
CA ILE A 151 3.44 4.27 -24.47
C ILE A 151 3.79 3.34 -25.63
N VAL A 152 3.47 3.78 -26.84
CA VAL A 152 3.66 3.00 -28.07
C VAL A 152 5.09 3.10 -28.52
N SER A 153 5.82 2.08 -28.40
CA SER A 153 7.14 1.66 -28.88
C SER A 153 8.12 1.37 -27.75
N SER A 154 8.95 0.37 -27.97
CA SER A 154 10.04 0.02 -27.05
C SER A 154 10.97 1.22 -26.75
N LEU A 155 11.13 2.13 -27.70
CA LEU A 155 11.95 3.35 -27.53
C LEU A 155 11.29 4.33 -26.56
N ALA A 156 9.97 4.50 -26.61
CA ALA A 156 9.25 5.42 -25.73
C ALA A 156 9.14 4.88 -24.30
N SER A 157 8.98 3.57 -24.13
CA SER A 157 8.96 2.96 -22.78
C SER A 157 10.32 3.06 -22.09
N VAL A 158 11.38 2.95 -22.85
CA VAL A 158 12.76 3.03 -22.38
C VAL A 158 13.16 4.44 -21.98
N TYR A 159 12.99 5.41 -22.86
CA TYR A 159 13.38 6.80 -22.57
C TYR A 159 12.31 7.55 -21.78
N GLY A 160 11.04 7.22 -21.99
CA GLY A 160 9.92 7.88 -21.31
C GLY A 160 9.96 7.70 -19.81
N LEU A 161 10.24 6.49 -19.32
CA LEU A 161 10.24 6.19 -17.88
C LEU A 161 11.41 6.85 -17.13
N PHE A 162 12.55 7.07 -17.79
CA PHE A 162 13.66 7.80 -17.20
C PHE A 162 13.39 9.31 -17.11
N GLY A 163 12.57 9.83 -18.03
CA GLY A 163 12.25 11.27 -18.11
C GLY A 163 11.13 11.74 -17.20
N ILE A 164 10.38 10.84 -16.58
CA ILE A 164 9.23 11.22 -15.71
C ILE A 164 9.72 11.45 -14.28
N PRO A 165 9.65 12.69 -13.76
CA PRO A 165 9.99 12.96 -12.37
C PRO A 165 8.99 12.26 -11.42
N THR A 166 9.50 11.57 -10.43
CA THR A 166 8.67 10.88 -9.41
C THR A 166 7.72 11.82 -8.66
N GLN A 167 8.04 13.12 -8.65
CA GLN A 167 7.23 14.16 -8.03
C GLN A 167 5.89 14.41 -8.73
N LEU A 168 5.80 14.14 -10.02
CA LEU A 168 4.57 14.29 -10.81
C LEU A 168 3.61 13.12 -10.65
N ILE A 169 4.04 12.04 -10.02
CA ILE A 169 3.25 10.82 -9.89
C ILE A 169 2.31 10.93 -8.71
N ASP A 170 1.04 10.60 -8.96
CA ASP A 170 0.05 10.37 -7.91
C ASP A 170 0.17 8.94 -7.37
N ARG A 171 0.21 7.96 -8.26
CA ARG A 171 0.39 6.54 -7.92
C ARG A 171 0.81 5.73 -9.13
N ILE A 172 1.31 4.52 -8.89
CA ILE A 172 1.57 3.52 -9.92
C ILE A 172 0.64 2.34 -9.65
N GLU A 173 -0.11 1.92 -10.66
CA GLU A 173 -0.97 0.75 -10.62
C GLU A 173 -0.31 -0.37 -11.43
N ILE A 174 -0.16 -1.55 -10.85
CA ILE A 174 0.50 -2.69 -11.49
C ILE A 174 -0.43 -3.90 -11.46
N VAL A 175 -0.67 -4.47 -12.63
CA VAL A 175 -1.31 -5.77 -12.82
C VAL A 175 -0.22 -6.79 -13.12
N LYS A 176 -0.06 -7.78 -12.24
CA LYS A 176 0.91 -8.86 -12.41
C LYS A 176 0.20 -10.11 -12.92
N GLY A 177 0.08 -10.22 -14.22
CA GLY A 177 -0.59 -11.32 -14.87
C GLY A 177 -1.28 -10.90 -16.15
N PRO A 178 -1.98 -11.79 -16.82
CA PRO A 178 -2.55 -11.52 -18.13
C PRO A 178 -3.65 -10.46 -18.04
N ALA A 179 -3.35 -9.28 -18.58
CA ALA A 179 -4.29 -8.19 -18.79
C ALA A 179 -4.72 -8.06 -20.27
N SER A 180 -4.37 -9.05 -21.08
CA SER A 180 -4.57 -9.05 -22.54
C SER A 180 -6.02 -8.92 -22.96
N GLY A 181 -6.96 -9.37 -22.14
CA GLY A 181 -8.40 -9.22 -22.41
C GLY A 181 -8.88 -7.77 -22.42
N LEU A 182 -8.19 -6.86 -21.73
CA LEU A 182 -8.52 -5.43 -21.69
C LEU A 182 -7.59 -4.59 -22.56
N TYR A 183 -6.32 -4.98 -22.62
CA TYR A 183 -5.24 -4.13 -23.14
C TYR A 183 -4.49 -4.72 -24.36
N GLY A 184 -4.92 -5.90 -24.85
CA GLY A 184 -4.32 -6.53 -26.01
C GLY A 184 -3.08 -7.37 -25.72
N SER A 185 -2.45 -7.87 -26.79
CA SER A 185 -1.35 -8.85 -26.72
C SER A 185 -0.09 -8.37 -26.02
N GLU A 186 0.14 -7.07 -25.95
CA GLU A 186 1.30 -6.49 -25.27
C GLU A 186 1.22 -6.55 -23.74
N ALA A 187 0.02 -6.87 -23.19
CA ALA A 187 -0.23 -7.00 -21.76
C ALA A 187 -0.38 -8.45 -21.27
N ILE A 188 0.27 -9.41 -21.95
CA ILE A 188 0.21 -10.84 -21.56
C ILE A 188 0.96 -11.07 -20.24
N GLY A 189 2.09 -10.43 -20.04
CA GLY A 189 2.91 -10.55 -18.83
C GLY A 189 2.38 -9.69 -17.68
N GLY A 190 1.73 -8.61 -18.01
CA GLY A 190 1.20 -7.65 -17.06
C GLY A 190 1.19 -6.23 -17.61
N MET A 191 0.82 -5.31 -16.73
CA MET A 191 0.65 -3.92 -17.09
C MET A 191 1.10 -3.00 -15.96
N ILE A 192 1.72 -1.91 -16.32
CA ILE A 192 2.10 -0.82 -15.42
C ILE A 192 1.41 0.46 -15.89
N ASN A 193 0.57 1.03 -15.06
CA ASN A 193 -0.08 2.29 -15.34
C ASN A 193 0.42 3.36 -14.35
N ILE A 194 1.02 4.40 -14.89
CA ILE A 194 1.54 5.55 -14.14
C ILE A 194 0.44 6.61 -14.14
N ILE A 195 -0.10 6.89 -12.97
CA ILE A 195 -1.12 7.94 -12.82
C ILE A 195 -0.42 9.21 -12.37
N THR A 196 -0.62 10.28 -13.13
CA THR A 196 -0.06 11.60 -12.82
C THR A 196 -0.97 12.38 -11.87
N LYS A 197 -0.40 13.34 -11.15
CA LYS A 197 -1.18 14.25 -10.31
C LYS A 197 -2.01 15.15 -11.21
N SER A 198 -3.29 15.31 -10.84
CA SER A 198 -4.11 16.37 -11.42
C SER A 198 -3.56 17.75 -11.06
N PRO A 199 -3.58 18.69 -11.98
CA PRO A 199 -3.16 20.08 -11.72
C PRO A 199 -4.02 20.76 -10.66
#